data_162b34c60ff03a3933c64fc8ebe886b7
#
_entry.id   162b34c60ff03a3933c64fc8ebe886b7
#
_cell.length_a   1.000
_cell.length_b   1.000
_cell.length_c   1.000
_cell.angle_alpha   90.00
_cell.angle_beta   90.00
_cell.angle_gamma   90.00
#
_symmetry.space_group_name_H-M   'P 1'
#
loop_
_entity.id
_entity.type
_entity.pdbx_description
1 polymer ?
#
loop_
_entity_poly.entity_id
_entity_poly.type
_entity_poly.pdbx_seq_one_letter_code
_entity_poly.pdbx_strand_id
1 'polypeptide(L)'
;WILGLIHIYGYAKKLKPETIDRITNAAMYAAGPLLVLGFFAAFFHLGDPFHALNTLRHVGSSWMSREIASGVLYGAVGLFFAACQWMGWFSRAVREVLAALTALAGLLLVITMAGTYYSVETIPAWHNASVWIFFFCSAILTGSLAVGLALMVTWNMQAKRDAGSQSTWAKKLRLISDEPLTGELTAFS
;
A
#
# COMPACT_ATOMS: atom_id res chain seq x y z
N TRP A 1 -3.78 1.56 -2.25
CA TRP A 1 -4.88 1.93 -3.14
C TRP A 1 -4.99 0.97 -4.34
N ILE A 2 -3.94 0.78 -5.14
CA ILE A 2 -3.94 -0.17 -6.27
C ILE A 2 -4.21 -1.59 -5.80
N LEU A 3 -3.58 -2.05 -4.70
CA LEU A 3 -3.87 -3.35 -4.11
C LEU A 3 -5.34 -3.48 -3.68
N GLY A 4 -5.92 -2.42 -3.12
CA GLY A 4 -7.35 -2.39 -2.79
C GLY A 4 -8.24 -2.55 -4.02
N LEU A 5 -7.90 -1.91 -5.13
CA LEU A 5 -8.62 -2.07 -6.39
C LEU A 5 -8.53 -3.51 -6.93
N ILE A 6 -7.36 -4.16 -6.82
CA ILE A 6 -7.17 -5.57 -7.21
C ILE A 6 -8.06 -6.49 -6.35
N HIS A 7 -8.16 -6.25 -5.05
CA HIS A 7 -9.06 -7.00 -4.16
C HIS A 7 -10.52 -6.82 -4.55
N ILE A 8 -10.97 -5.58 -4.77
CA ILE A 8 -12.34 -5.27 -5.18
C ILE A 8 -12.67 -5.93 -6.53
N TYR A 9 -11.78 -5.81 -7.51
CA TYR A 9 -11.96 -6.41 -8.83
C TYR A 9 -11.99 -7.93 -8.76
N GLY A 10 -11.06 -8.54 -8.03
CA GLY A 10 -11.00 -9.99 -7.84
C GLY A 10 -12.25 -10.52 -7.14
N TYR A 11 -12.77 -9.80 -6.16
CA TYR A 11 -14.03 -10.13 -5.51
C TYR A 11 -15.21 -10.05 -6.48
N ALA A 12 -15.31 -8.97 -7.27
CA ALA A 12 -16.36 -8.78 -8.26
C ALA A 12 -16.35 -9.87 -9.37
N LYS A 13 -15.17 -10.33 -9.77
CA LYS A 13 -14.97 -11.43 -10.73
C LYS A 13 -15.05 -12.82 -10.09
N LYS A 14 -15.34 -12.93 -8.80
CA LYS A 14 -15.42 -14.19 -8.03
C LYS A 14 -14.15 -15.05 -8.16
N LEU A 15 -12.99 -14.42 -8.24
CA LEU A 15 -11.72 -15.12 -8.29
C LEU A 15 -11.45 -15.87 -6.99
N LYS A 16 -10.67 -16.94 -7.08
CA LYS A 16 -10.26 -17.69 -5.89
C LYS A 16 -9.49 -16.76 -4.94
N PRO A 17 -9.80 -16.83 -3.65
CA PRO A 17 -9.11 -16.02 -2.64
C PRO A 17 -7.59 -16.13 -2.67
N GLU A 18 -7.10 -17.35 -2.88
CA GLU A 18 -5.68 -17.67 -2.93
C GLU A 18 -4.99 -16.95 -4.09
N THR A 19 -5.68 -16.77 -5.21
CA THR A 19 -5.18 -16.06 -6.39
C THR A 19 -4.95 -14.58 -6.07
N ILE A 20 -5.94 -13.93 -5.42
CA ILE A 20 -5.84 -12.53 -5.03
C ILE A 20 -4.70 -12.35 -4.02
N ASP A 21 -4.63 -13.20 -2.99
CA ASP A 21 -3.57 -13.16 -1.99
C ASP A 21 -2.18 -13.30 -2.62
N ARG A 22 -1.99 -14.22 -3.57
CA ARG A 22 -0.70 -14.43 -4.26
C ARG A 22 -0.26 -13.21 -5.07
N ILE A 23 -1.20 -12.53 -5.70
CA ILE A 23 -0.92 -11.34 -6.50
C ILE A 23 -0.56 -10.15 -5.60
N THR A 24 -1.22 -10.01 -4.47
CA THR A 24 -1.13 -8.81 -3.63
C THR A 24 -0.13 -8.92 -2.48
N ASN A 25 0.10 -10.12 -1.95
CA ASN A 25 0.90 -10.30 -0.73
C ASN A 25 2.34 -9.78 -0.85
N ALA A 26 3.03 -10.02 -1.97
CA ALA A 26 4.40 -9.55 -2.14
C ALA A 26 4.50 -8.02 -2.07
N ALA A 27 3.58 -7.31 -2.75
CA ALA A 27 3.55 -5.85 -2.72
C ALA A 27 3.11 -5.33 -1.34
N MET A 28 2.15 -5.99 -0.69
CA MET A 28 1.67 -5.63 0.64
C MET A 28 2.78 -5.74 1.69
N TYR A 29 3.53 -6.86 1.69
CA TYR A 29 4.63 -7.05 2.64
C TYR A 29 5.83 -6.16 2.36
N ALA A 30 6.07 -5.75 1.11
CA ALA A 30 7.08 -4.76 0.77
C ALA A 30 6.67 -3.35 1.21
N ALA A 31 5.37 -3.01 1.17
CA ALA A 31 4.88 -1.69 1.53
C ALA A 31 5.15 -1.34 3.01
N GLY A 32 5.06 -2.29 3.93
CA GLY A 32 5.31 -2.07 5.36
C GLY A 32 6.72 -1.54 5.65
N PRO A 33 7.79 -2.26 5.31
CA PRO A 33 9.17 -1.80 5.48
C PRO A 33 9.46 -0.48 4.76
N LEU A 34 8.93 -0.28 3.53
CA LEU A 34 9.09 0.96 2.79
C LEU A 34 8.42 2.14 3.49
N LEU A 35 7.25 1.93 4.07
CA LEU A 35 6.56 2.94 4.87
C LEU A 35 7.36 3.33 6.11
N VAL A 36 7.88 2.34 6.84
CA VAL A 36 8.72 2.57 8.04
C VAL A 36 9.99 3.35 7.67
N LEU A 37 10.66 2.97 6.57
CA LEU A 37 11.83 3.72 6.07
C LEU A 37 11.46 5.14 5.64
N GLY A 38 10.31 5.34 5.01
CA GLY A 38 9.82 6.66 4.64
C GLY A 38 9.55 7.55 5.85
N PHE A 39 8.88 7.02 6.88
CA PHE A 39 8.67 7.76 8.13
C PHE A 39 9.98 8.03 8.87
N PHE A 40 10.90 7.09 8.88
CA PHE A 40 12.22 7.28 9.48
C PHE A 40 12.98 8.39 8.76
N ALA A 41 13.02 8.38 7.42
CA ALA A 41 13.63 9.46 6.66
C ALA A 41 12.94 10.81 6.91
N ALA A 42 11.61 10.83 6.98
CA ALA A 42 10.83 12.02 7.29
C ALA A 42 11.15 12.59 8.67
N PHE A 43 11.39 11.73 9.66
CA PHE A 43 11.73 12.14 11.01
C PHE A 43 13.03 12.98 11.08
N PHE A 44 14.03 12.65 10.23
CA PHE A 44 15.32 13.34 10.25
C PHE A 44 15.32 14.75 9.65
N HIS A 45 14.32 15.10 8.85
CA HIS A 45 14.24 16.47 8.33
C HIS A 45 13.25 17.36 9.09
N LEU A 46 12.65 16.84 10.18
CA LEU A 46 11.89 17.67 11.10
C LEU A 46 12.85 18.57 11.89
N GLY A 47 12.56 19.87 11.96
CA GLY A 47 13.35 20.82 12.73
C GLY A 47 13.37 20.51 14.23
N ASP A 48 12.27 19.97 14.76
CA ASP A 48 12.16 19.49 16.14
C ASP A 48 11.35 18.18 16.18
N PRO A 49 12.03 17.02 16.06
CA PRO A 49 11.37 15.71 16.06
C PRO A 49 10.61 15.39 17.35
N PHE A 50 11.08 15.88 18.50
CA PHE A 50 10.47 15.58 19.80
C PHE A 50 9.12 16.28 19.99
N HIS A 51 8.88 17.36 19.27
CA HIS A 51 7.61 18.09 19.28
C HIS A 51 6.70 17.72 18.10
N ALA A 52 7.06 16.71 17.29
CA ALA A 52 6.29 16.26 16.12
C ALA A 52 4.83 15.91 16.46
N LEU A 53 4.57 15.35 17.65
CA LEU A 53 3.21 15.04 18.11
C LEU A 53 2.33 16.29 18.32
N ASN A 54 2.94 17.47 18.54
CA ASN A 54 2.19 18.72 18.69
C ASN A 54 1.47 19.11 17.38
N THR A 55 1.99 18.66 16.24
CA THR A 55 1.33 18.90 14.94
C THR A 55 -0.07 18.31 14.89
N LEU A 56 -0.33 17.19 15.59
CA LEU A 56 -1.64 16.56 15.64
C LEU A 56 -2.72 17.44 16.30
N ARG A 57 -2.33 18.45 17.08
CA ARG A 57 -3.28 19.39 17.69
C ARG A 57 -3.95 20.33 16.69
N HIS A 58 -3.35 20.47 15.49
CA HIS A 58 -3.80 21.42 14.46
C HIS A 58 -4.42 20.74 13.23
N VAL A 59 -4.89 19.50 13.36
CA VAL A 59 -5.52 18.74 12.25
C VAL A 59 -6.71 19.49 11.64
N GLY A 60 -7.44 20.27 12.44
CA GLY A 60 -8.57 21.07 11.95
C GLY A 60 -8.16 22.25 11.05
N SER A 61 -6.96 22.81 11.22
CA SER A 61 -6.53 24.07 10.59
C SER A 61 -5.31 23.93 9.64
N SER A 62 -4.49 22.88 9.78
CA SER A 62 -3.23 22.72 9.04
C SER A 62 -3.27 21.49 8.13
N TRP A 63 -2.95 21.67 6.85
CA TRP A 63 -2.82 20.57 5.90
C TRP A 63 -1.67 19.63 6.23
N MET A 64 -0.53 20.16 6.68
CA MET A 64 0.60 19.35 7.16
C MET A 64 0.20 18.46 8.35
N SER A 65 -0.61 18.97 9.28
CA SER A 65 -1.13 18.17 10.40
C SER A 65 -2.06 17.05 9.91
N ARG A 66 -2.89 17.32 8.90
CA ARG A 66 -3.75 16.31 8.26
C ARG A 66 -2.92 15.26 7.55
N GLU A 67 -1.84 15.64 6.88
CA GLU A 67 -0.91 14.72 6.21
C GLU A 67 -0.26 13.77 7.23
N ILE A 68 0.30 14.29 8.31
CA ILE A 68 0.89 13.49 9.38
C ILE A 68 -0.15 12.55 10.00
N ALA A 69 -1.35 13.04 10.31
CA ALA A 69 -2.43 12.24 10.89
C ALA A 69 -2.88 11.12 9.93
N SER A 70 -3.04 11.43 8.64
CA SER A 70 -3.42 10.43 7.62
C SER A 70 -2.31 9.41 7.38
N GLY A 71 -1.04 9.82 7.46
CA GLY A 71 0.11 8.93 7.39
C GLY A 71 0.15 7.94 8.55
N VAL A 72 -0.04 8.42 9.77
CA VAL A 72 -0.14 7.57 10.98
C VAL A 72 -1.33 6.61 10.86
N LEU A 73 -2.49 7.09 10.43
CA LEU A 73 -3.67 6.26 10.21
C LEU A 73 -3.40 5.16 9.17
N TYR A 74 -2.84 5.53 8.01
CA TYR A 74 -2.48 4.57 6.97
C TYR A 74 -1.47 3.54 7.47
N GLY A 75 -0.44 3.96 8.19
CA GLY A 75 0.55 3.07 8.80
C GLY A 75 -0.08 2.10 9.79
N ALA A 76 -0.91 2.60 10.70
CA ALA A 76 -1.56 1.76 11.72
C ALA A 76 -2.49 0.72 11.10
N VAL A 77 -3.40 1.14 10.22
CA VAL A 77 -4.37 0.23 9.58
C VAL A 77 -3.67 -0.74 8.63
N GLY A 78 -2.70 -0.25 7.84
CA GLY A 78 -1.97 -1.06 6.87
C GLY A 78 -1.08 -2.12 7.53
N LEU A 79 -0.33 -1.77 8.57
CA LEU A 79 0.48 -2.74 9.32
C LEU A 79 -0.39 -3.76 10.06
N PHE A 80 -1.51 -3.32 10.63
CA PHE A 80 -2.47 -4.22 11.26
C PHE A 80 -3.07 -5.19 10.24
N PHE A 81 -3.49 -4.70 9.07
CA PHE A 81 -3.97 -5.54 7.98
C PHE A 81 -2.90 -6.55 7.53
N ALA A 82 -1.66 -6.12 7.31
CA ALA A 82 -0.57 -6.99 6.91
C ALA A 82 -0.29 -8.09 7.96
N ALA A 83 -0.34 -7.75 9.25
CA ALA A 83 -0.21 -8.70 10.34
C ALA A 83 -1.37 -9.73 10.35
N CYS A 84 -2.61 -9.27 10.20
CA CYS A 84 -3.78 -10.13 10.10
C CYS A 84 -3.70 -11.10 8.92
N GLN A 85 -3.23 -10.61 7.77
CA GLN A 85 -3.05 -11.42 6.58
C GLN A 85 -1.95 -12.47 6.77
N TRP A 86 -0.83 -12.08 7.36
CA TRP A 86 0.30 -12.99 7.63
C TRP A 86 -0.05 -14.08 8.63
N MET A 87 -0.68 -13.70 9.75
CA MET A 87 -1.03 -14.64 10.81
C MET A 87 -2.31 -15.44 10.52
N GLY A 88 -3.06 -15.06 9.47
CA GLY A 88 -4.35 -15.66 9.16
C GLY A 88 -5.43 -15.32 10.18
N TRP A 89 -5.28 -14.21 10.91
CA TRP A 89 -6.26 -13.76 11.89
C TRP A 89 -7.55 -13.30 11.22
N PHE A 90 -8.65 -13.47 11.92
CA PHE A 90 -10.00 -13.12 11.49
C PHE A 90 -10.50 -13.85 10.23
N SER A 91 -11.79 -13.71 9.99
CA SER A 91 -12.43 -14.22 8.78
C SER A 91 -11.96 -13.45 7.54
N ARG A 92 -12.10 -14.06 6.37
CA ARG A 92 -11.78 -13.42 5.11
C ARG A 92 -12.50 -12.08 4.93
N ALA A 93 -13.80 -12.05 5.24
CA ALA A 93 -14.60 -10.83 5.11
C ALA A 93 -14.01 -9.65 5.91
N VAL A 94 -13.53 -9.91 7.13
CA VAL A 94 -12.87 -8.88 7.95
C VAL A 94 -11.57 -8.40 7.32
N ARG A 95 -10.76 -9.31 6.76
CA ARG A 95 -9.52 -8.93 6.06
C ARG A 95 -9.78 -8.10 4.81
N GLU A 96 -10.82 -8.41 4.03
CA GLU A 96 -11.23 -7.59 2.87
C GLU A 96 -11.69 -6.18 3.30
N VAL A 97 -12.42 -6.07 4.40
CA VAL A 97 -12.78 -4.76 4.97
C VAL A 97 -11.53 -3.99 5.41
N LEU A 98 -10.57 -4.65 6.07
CA LEU A 98 -9.30 -4.02 6.45
C LEU A 98 -8.49 -3.59 5.23
N ALA A 99 -8.47 -4.38 4.16
CA ALA A 99 -7.84 -4.01 2.89
C ALA A 99 -8.48 -2.74 2.29
N ALA A 100 -9.81 -2.68 2.26
CA ALA A 100 -10.55 -1.50 1.78
C ALA A 100 -10.27 -0.26 2.65
N LEU A 101 -10.27 -0.39 3.97
CA LEU A 101 -9.93 0.70 4.89
C LEU A 101 -8.49 1.19 4.69
N THR A 102 -7.54 0.26 4.48
CA THR A 102 -6.13 0.61 4.17
C THR A 102 -6.03 1.37 2.86
N ALA A 103 -6.76 0.94 1.83
CA ALA A 103 -6.80 1.62 0.53
C ALA A 103 -7.37 3.04 0.64
N LEU A 104 -8.45 3.21 1.40
CA LEU A 104 -9.04 4.54 1.66
C LEU A 104 -8.11 5.44 2.48
N ALA A 105 -7.44 4.90 3.49
CA ALA A 105 -6.46 5.65 4.28
C ALA A 105 -5.27 6.08 3.41
N GLY A 106 -4.79 5.22 2.50
CA GLY A 106 -3.75 5.56 1.53
C GLY A 106 -4.19 6.64 0.53
N LEU A 107 -5.45 6.59 0.06
CA LEU A 107 -6.01 7.64 -0.78
C LEU A 107 -6.09 8.98 -0.02
N LEU A 108 -6.55 8.95 1.23
CA LEU A 108 -6.58 10.12 2.09
C LEU A 108 -5.19 10.73 2.29
N LEU A 109 -4.18 9.90 2.47
CA LEU A 109 -2.78 10.35 2.57
C LEU A 109 -2.35 11.11 1.32
N VAL A 110 -2.60 10.59 0.11
CA VAL A 110 -2.26 11.29 -1.14
C VAL A 110 -3.00 12.64 -1.25
N ILE A 111 -4.27 12.69 -0.86
CA ILE A 111 -5.07 13.92 -0.83
C ILE A 111 -4.44 14.94 0.12
N THR A 112 -4.08 14.54 1.33
CA THR A 112 -3.50 15.47 2.31
C THR A 112 -2.10 15.93 1.92
N MET A 113 -1.28 15.07 1.31
CA MET A 113 0.01 15.45 0.74
C MET A 113 -0.15 16.53 -0.34
N ALA A 114 -1.03 16.31 -1.32
CA ALA A 114 -1.31 17.31 -2.35
C ALA A 114 -1.85 18.62 -1.75
N GLY A 115 -2.72 18.53 -0.74
CA GLY A 115 -3.28 19.66 -0.01
C GLY A 115 -2.22 20.48 0.72
N THR A 116 -1.20 19.82 1.30
CA THR A 116 -0.08 20.47 1.99
C THR A 116 0.69 21.39 1.03
N TYR A 117 1.04 20.90 -0.16
CA TYR A 117 1.70 21.72 -1.17
C TYR A 117 0.78 22.81 -1.74
N TYR A 118 -0.47 22.44 -2.07
CA TYR A 118 -1.45 23.39 -2.60
C TYR A 118 -1.74 24.55 -1.64
N SER A 119 -1.62 24.36 -0.33
CA SER A 119 -1.88 25.39 0.68
C SER A 119 -0.79 26.47 0.76
N VAL A 120 0.36 26.30 0.06
CA VAL A 120 1.47 27.27 0.08
C VAL A 120 1.27 28.32 -1.00
N GLU A 121 0.46 29.34 -0.69
CA GLU A 121 0.08 30.41 -1.62
C GLU A 121 1.27 31.25 -2.11
N THR A 122 2.35 31.32 -1.33
CA THR A 122 3.54 32.10 -1.65
C THR A 122 4.38 31.51 -2.79
N ILE A 123 4.12 30.25 -3.15
CA ILE A 123 4.83 29.57 -4.24
C ILE A 123 3.83 29.23 -5.36
N PRO A 124 3.74 30.06 -6.43
CA PRO A 124 2.75 29.87 -7.51
C PRO A 124 2.84 28.50 -8.20
N ALA A 125 4.04 27.89 -8.24
CA ALA A 125 4.24 26.56 -8.79
C ALA A 125 3.54 25.46 -7.96
N TRP A 126 3.30 25.69 -6.69
CA TRP A 126 2.60 24.76 -5.80
C TRP A 126 1.12 25.08 -5.63
N HIS A 127 0.79 26.38 -5.61
CA HIS A 127 -0.59 26.84 -5.43
C HIS A 127 -1.36 26.82 -6.75
N ASN A 128 -1.44 25.66 -7.40
CA ASN A 128 -2.24 25.49 -8.63
C ASN A 128 -2.77 24.05 -8.77
N ALA A 129 -3.76 23.87 -9.63
CA ALA A 129 -4.43 22.59 -9.83
C ALA A 129 -3.51 21.46 -10.31
N SER A 130 -2.38 21.78 -10.97
CA SER A 130 -1.44 20.77 -11.47
C SER A 130 -0.80 19.96 -10.36
N VAL A 131 -0.67 20.48 -9.14
CA VAL A 131 -0.15 19.76 -7.97
C VAL A 131 -0.97 18.52 -7.69
N TRP A 132 -2.29 18.66 -7.71
CA TRP A 132 -3.21 17.52 -7.52
C TRP A 132 -2.99 16.45 -8.60
N ILE A 133 -2.92 16.87 -9.86
CA ILE A 133 -2.68 15.97 -10.99
C ILE A 133 -1.35 15.25 -10.82
N PHE A 134 -0.27 15.95 -10.49
CA PHE A 134 1.05 15.35 -10.30
C PHE A 134 1.08 14.32 -9.17
N PHE A 135 0.48 14.63 -8.02
CA PHE A 135 0.45 13.68 -6.90
C PHE A 135 -0.33 12.41 -7.26
N PHE A 136 -1.51 12.54 -7.87
CA PHE A 136 -2.29 11.37 -8.27
C PHE A 136 -1.65 10.57 -9.40
N CYS A 137 -1.15 11.22 -10.44
CA CYS A 137 -0.45 10.55 -11.53
C CYS A 137 0.82 9.84 -11.02
N SER A 138 1.59 10.49 -10.15
CA SER A 138 2.78 9.89 -9.53
C SER A 138 2.41 8.68 -8.67
N ALA A 139 1.37 8.78 -7.86
CA ALA A 139 0.90 7.68 -7.01
C ALA A 139 0.41 6.48 -7.85
N ILE A 140 -0.32 6.72 -8.95
CA ILE A 140 -0.75 5.67 -9.87
C ILE A 140 0.45 5.03 -10.54
N LEU A 141 1.36 5.81 -11.09
CA LEU A 141 2.53 5.32 -11.82
C LEU A 141 3.45 4.49 -10.90
N THR A 142 3.87 5.06 -9.78
CA THR A 142 4.79 4.38 -8.86
C THR A 142 4.14 3.17 -8.20
N GLY A 143 2.86 3.27 -7.84
CA GLY A 143 2.11 2.16 -7.27
C GLY A 143 1.93 1.01 -8.26
N SER A 144 1.61 1.30 -9.54
CA SER A 144 1.46 0.27 -10.58
C SER A 144 2.79 -0.42 -10.88
N LEU A 145 3.89 0.34 -10.93
CA LEU A 145 5.24 -0.22 -11.11
C LEU A 145 5.66 -1.10 -9.93
N ALA A 146 5.37 -0.66 -8.69
CA ALA A 146 5.67 -1.45 -7.49
C ALA A 146 4.88 -2.77 -7.45
N VAL A 147 3.59 -2.74 -7.81
CA VAL A 147 2.77 -3.96 -7.90
C VAL A 147 3.27 -4.86 -9.03
N GLY A 148 3.61 -4.30 -10.20
CA GLY A 148 4.19 -5.04 -11.31
C GLY A 148 5.50 -5.74 -10.94
N LEU A 149 6.40 -5.03 -10.24
CA LEU A 149 7.64 -5.62 -9.73
C LEU A 149 7.36 -6.75 -8.73
N ALA A 150 6.42 -6.56 -7.81
CA ALA A 150 6.03 -7.59 -6.84
C ALA A 150 5.47 -8.84 -7.53
N LEU A 151 4.68 -8.68 -8.59
CA LEU A 151 4.19 -9.77 -9.42
C LEU A 151 5.34 -10.52 -10.11
N MET A 152 6.31 -9.81 -10.68
CA MET A 152 7.49 -10.42 -11.29
C MET A 152 8.31 -11.22 -10.28
N VAL A 153 8.46 -10.71 -9.06
CA VAL A 153 9.14 -11.42 -7.96
C VAL A 153 8.38 -12.70 -7.61
N THR A 154 7.06 -12.61 -7.43
CA THR A 154 6.21 -13.76 -7.11
C THR A 154 6.28 -14.82 -8.22
N TRP A 155 6.21 -14.40 -9.48
CA TRP A 155 6.36 -15.29 -10.63
C TRP A 155 7.70 -16.01 -10.65
N ASN A 156 8.80 -15.27 -10.45
CA ASN A 156 10.12 -15.84 -10.44
C ASN A 156 10.35 -16.83 -9.29
N MET A 157 9.76 -16.54 -8.12
CA MET A 157 9.77 -17.44 -6.97
C MET A 157 9.00 -18.74 -7.27
N GLN A 158 7.84 -18.62 -7.90
CA GLN A 158 7.04 -19.78 -8.32
C GLN A 158 7.81 -20.64 -9.33
N ALA A 159 8.41 -20.03 -10.35
CA ALA A 159 9.20 -20.72 -11.37
C ALA A 159 10.40 -21.49 -10.76
N LYS A 160 11.09 -20.88 -9.79
CA LYS A 160 12.19 -21.54 -9.06
C LYS A 160 11.70 -22.73 -8.24
N ARG A 161 10.51 -22.65 -7.65
CA ARG A 161 9.90 -23.77 -6.95
C ARG A 161 9.57 -24.91 -7.90
N ASP A 162 8.95 -24.61 -9.04
CA ASP A 162 8.59 -25.61 -10.04
C ASP A 162 9.83 -26.31 -10.63
N ALA A 163 10.99 -25.62 -10.59
CA ALA A 163 12.31 -26.17 -10.90
C ALA A 163 12.99 -26.95 -9.73
N GLY A 164 12.26 -27.22 -8.63
CA GLY A 164 12.73 -28.06 -7.52
C GLY A 164 13.35 -27.30 -6.34
N SER A 165 13.42 -25.98 -6.36
CA SER A 165 13.89 -25.17 -5.24
C SER A 165 12.78 -24.97 -4.22
N GLN A 166 12.90 -25.54 -3.01
CA GLN A 166 11.93 -25.35 -1.94
C GLN A 166 12.28 -24.14 -1.07
N SER A 167 11.43 -23.10 -1.10
CA SER A 167 11.52 -21.95 -0.20
C SER A 167 10.42 -21.98 0.84
N THR A 168 10.76 -22.43 2.04
CA THR A 168 9.80 -22.56 3.15
C THR A 168 9.16 -21.21 3.56
N TRP A 169 9.93 -20.13 3.51
CA TRP A 169 9.43 -18.80 3.86
C TRP A 169 8.46 -18.24 2.81
N ALA A 170 8.70 -18.47 1.53
CA ALA A 170 7.81 -18.03 0.46
C ALA A 170 6.45 -18.73 0.54
N LYS A 171 6.42 -20.02 0.92
CA LYS A 171 5.18 -20.76 1.18
C LYS A 171 4.45 -20.20 2.40
N LYS A 172 5.16 -19.90 3.48
CA LYS A 172 4.59 -19.30 4.71
C LYS A 172 3.96 -17.93 4.45
N LEU A 173 4.54 -17.12 3.57
CA LEU A 173 4.00 -15.82 3.16
C LEU A 173 2.91 -15.91 2.07
N ARG A 174 2.53 -17.11 1.66
CA ARG A 174 1.54 -17.36 0.60
C ARG A 174 1.91 -16.69 -0.73
N LEU A 175 3.21 -16.61 -1.03
CA LEU A 175 3.73 -16.08 -2.30
C LEU A 175 3.80 -17.15 -3.38
N ILE A 176 3.86 -18.43 -2.98
CA ILE A 176 3.90 -19.60 -3.87
C ILE A 176 2.84 -20.61 -3.43
N SER A 177 2.28 -21.34 -4.38
CA SER A 177 1.32 -22.43 -4.13
C SER A 177 1.63 -23.65 -4.97
N ASP A 178 0.91 -24.74 -4.71
CA ASP A 178 1.07 -25.98 -5.47
C ASP A 178 0.43 -25.90 -6.87
N GLU A 179 -0.42 -24.90 -7.12
CA GLU A 179 -1.03 -24.63 -8.42
C GLU A 179 -0.19 -23.64 -9.27
N PRO A 180 -0.04 -23.84 -10.59
CA PRO A 180 0.72 -22.94 -11.45
C PRO A 180 0.02 -21.59 -11.62
N LEU A 181 0.80 -20.49 -11.62
CA LEU A 181 0.32 -19.11 -11.76
C LEU A 181 -0.29 -18.81 -13.15
N THR A 182 0.11 -19.56 -14.18
CA THR A 182 -0.30 -19.32 -15.56
C THR A 182 -1.81 -19.41 -15.76
N GLY A 183 -2.48 -20.37 -15.08
CA GLY A 183 -3.94 -20.50 -15.16
C GLY A 183 -4.71 -19.40 -14.42
N GLU A 184 -4.06 -18.73 -13.47
CA GLU A 184 -4.69 -17.68 -12.68
C GLU A 184 -4.62 -16.30 -13.36
N LEU A 185 -3.51 -16.01 -14.06
CA LEU A 185 -3.34 -14.73 -14.76
C LEU A 185 -4.24 -14.59 -15.98
N THR A 186 -4.60 -15.70 -16.66
CA THR A 186 -5.59 -15.68 -17.74
C THR A 186 -6.99 -15.31 -17.26
N ALA A 187 -7.28 -15.43 -15.97
CA ALA A 187 -8.56 -14.99 -15.40
C ALA A 187 -8.67 -13.47 -15.28
N PHE A 188 -7.56 -12.72 -15.42
CA PHE A 188 -7.51 -11.25 -15.40
C PHE A 188 -7.54 -10.62 -16.81
N SER A 189 -7.36 -11.42 -17.86
CA SER A 189 -7.49 -10.98 -19.25
C SER A 189 -8.95 -11.07 -19.72
#